data_a1d423862cfa0a962497e97e9713554c
#
_entry.id   a1d423862cfa0a962497e97e9713554c
#
_cell.length_a   1.000
_cell.length_b   1.000
_cell.length_c   1.000
_cell.angle_alpha   90.00
_cell.angle_beta   90.00
_cell.angle_gamma   90.00
#
_symmetry.space_group_name_H-M   'P 1'
#
loop_
_entity.id
_entity.type
_entity.pdbx_description
1 polymer ?
#
loop_
_entity_poly.entity_id
_entity_poly.type
_entity_poly.pdbx_seq_one_letter_code
_entity_poly.pdbx_strand_id
1 'polypeptide(L)'
;MPVLRLGSRGPDVADLQRLLTAAGFHCEPDGVFGAVTLAAVREYQGEHGLPVDGKAGPRTMAALRGQPTSDPPAVEIWGVDVAEFNSPDYAALAAAGCAFAVLRAMTGSDSKGVMRADAKFATHLAGFERAKIPVVGAYGWIVASRSGVEQARLMRSVCDGLDIWKSVDHEPAKGAVFRDPAGATNAAVGFAREVECTGRRCVVYTAPYALASAPLPALGDRPLWLAHPGLSHWPAPPAPWPVVTLWQCGYVDPNAPDERKIDKNVFRGTLADLRKAMG
;
A
#
# COMPACT_ATOMS: atom_id res chain seq x y z
N MET A 1 -30.64 -0.84 1.54
CA MET A 1 -30.36 -0.30 2.89
C MET A 1 -29.43 0.88 2.73
N PRO A 2 -29.61 1.95 3.52
CA PRO A 2 -28.65 3.06 3.52
C PRO A 2 -27.28 2.60 4.04
N VAL A 3 -26.22 3.24 3.57
CA VAL A 3 -24.87 3.00 4.06
C VAL A 3 -24.73 3.70 5.42
N LEU A 4 -24.49 2.91 6.48
CA LEU A 4 -24.27 3.43 7.83
C LEU A 4 -22.79 3.81 8.00
N ARG A 5 -22.53 4.97 8.61
CA ARG A 5 -21.21 5.56 8.78
C ARG A 5 -21.15 6.43 10.02
N LEU A 6 -19.96 6.87 10.38
CA LEU A 6 -19.76 7.81 11.51
C LEU A 6 -20.77 8.96 11.42
N GLY A 7 -21.50 9.18 12.51
CA GLY A 7 -22.58 10.17 12.62
C GLY A 7 -23.97 9.63 12.26
N SER A 8 -24.12 8.45 11.67
CA SER A 8 -25.44 7.80 11.45
C SER A 8 -26.10 7.51 12.79
N ARG A 9 -27.46 7.57 12.83
CA ARG A 9 -28.27 7.31 14.03
C ARG A 9 -29.54 6.54 13.67
N GLY A 10 -30.07 5.79 14.62
CA GLY A 10 -31.36 5.12 14.52
C GLY A 10 -31.29 3.60 14.65
N PRO A 11 -32.42 2.91 14.44
CA PRO A 11 -32.56 1.48 14.68
C PRO A 11 -31.62 0.64 13.80
N ASP A 12 -31.35 1.05 12.57
CA ASP A 12 -30.42 0.34 11.68
C ASP A 12 -28.99 0.34 12.24
N VAL A 13 -28.58 1.39 12.98
CA VAL A 13 -27.29 1.45 13.67
C VAL A 13 -27.29 0.52 14.87
N ALA A 14 -28.36 0.47 15.64
CA ALA A 14 -28.48 -0.46 16.76
C ALA A 14 -28.46 -1.94 16.28
N ASP A 15 -29.05 -2.23 15.13
CA ASP A 15 -28.98 -3.56 14.49
C ASP A 15 -27.56 -3.91 14.08
N LEU A 16 -26.84 -2.99 13.44
CA LEU A 16 -25.44 -3.16 13.10
C LEU A 16 -24.58 -3.47 14.35
N GLN A 17 -24.77 -2.69 15.41
CA GLN A 17 -24.02 -2.85 16.67
C GLN A 17 -24.29 -4.22 17.32
N ARG A 18 -25.54 -4.70 17.31
CA ARG A 18 -25.88 -6.07 17.78
C ARG A 18 -25.19 -7.14 16.94
N LEU A 19 -25.19 -7.00 15.62
CA LEU A 19 -24.54 -7.95 14.72
C LEU A 19 -23.00 -7.97 14.93
N LEU A 20 -22.37 -6.81 15.09
CA LEU A 20 -20.96 -6.70 15.41
C LEU A 20 -20.62 -7.38 16.72
N THR A 21 -21.38 -7.11 17.77
CA THR A 21 -21.18 -7.73 19.09
C THR A 21 -21.37 -9.25 19.04
N ALA A 22 -22.36 -9.73 18.30
CA ALA A 22 -22.58 -11.18 18.08
C ALA A 22 -21.45 -11.83 17.29
N ALA A 23 -20.76 -11.07 16.44
CA ALA A 23 -19.57 -11.52 15.69
C ALA A 23 -18.26 -11.39 16.50
N GLY A 24 -18.31 -10.94 17.77
CA GLY A 24 -17.13 -10.77 18.62
C GLY A 24 -16.53 -9.36 18.66
N PHE A 25 -17.07 -8.41 17.90
CA PHE A 25 -16.61 -7.02 17.82
C PHE A 25 -17.46 -6.11 18.71
N HIS A 26 -17.03 -5.95 19.95
CA HIS A 26 -17.86 -5.40 20.99
C HIS A 26 -18.17 -3.89 20.80
N CYS A 27 -19.47 -3.55 20.72
CA CYS A 27 -19.99 -2.18 20.79
C CYS A 27 -21.40 -2.16 21.36
N GLU A 28 -21.70 -1.14 22.16
CA GLU A 28 -23.04 -0.95 22.74
C GLU A 28 -24.09 -0.66 21.64
N PRO A 29 -25.27 -1.31 21.67
CA PRO A 29 -26.32 -1.09 20.68
C PRO A 29 -27.17 0.14 21.00
N ASP A 30 -26.52 1.30 21.15
CA ASP A 30 -27.11 2.59 21.50
C ASP A 30 -27.75 3.34 20.32
N GLY A 31 -27.65 2.79 19.11
CA GLY A 31 -28.18 3.40 17.89
C GLY A 31 -27.41 4.62 17.42
N VAL A 32 -26.19 4.86 17.92
CA VAL A 32 -25.33 5.97 17.52
C VAL A 32 -24.03 5.43 16.91
N PHE A 33 -23.81 5.67 15.64
CA PHE A 33 -22.57 5.29 14.99
C PHE A 33 -21.44 6.25 15.42
N GLY A 34 -20.87 5.99 16.59
CA GLY A 34 -19.76 6.71 17.19
C GLY A 34 -18.41 6.13 16.82
N ALA A 35 -17.33 6.62 17.49
CA ALA A 35 -15.97 6.16 17.28
C ALA A 35 -15.79 4.66 17.61
N VAL A 36 -16.47 4.15 18.63
CA VAL A 36 -16.43 2.73 19.02
C VAL A 36 -17.04 1.86 17.92
N THR A 37 -18.22 2.24 17.40
CA THR A 37 -18.87 1.52 16.29
C THR A 37 -18.01 1.56 15.02
N LEU A 38 -17.35 2.70 14.74
CA LEU A 38 -16.42 2.84 13.61
C LEU A 38 -15.23 1.88 13.73
N ALA A 39 -14.64 1.77 14.93
CA ALA A 39 -13.54 0.86 15.19
C ALA A 39 -13.97 -0.60 14.98
N ALA A 40 -15.10 -1.00 15.58
CA ALA A 40 -15.65 -2.35 15.44
C ALA A 40 -15.97 -2.72 13.98
N VAL A 41 -16.55 -1.79 13.20
CA VAL A 41 -16.80 -2.01 11.76
C VAL A 41 -15.50 -2.22 11.00
N ARG A 42 -14.47 -1.42 11.25
CA ARG A 42 -13.17 -1.57 10.57
C ARG A 42 -12.47 -2.87 10.92
N GLU A 43 -12.50 -3.25 12.19
CA GLU A 43 -11.92 -4.50 12.67
C GLU A 43 -12.63 -5.69 12.02
N TYR A 44 -13.97 -5.72 12.05
CA TYR A 44 -14.77 -6.74 11.37
C TYR A 44 -14.45 -6.81 9.86
N GLN A 45 -14.40 -5.65 9.20
CA GLN A 45 -14.06 -5.59 7.77
C GLN A 45 -12.68 -6.18 7.48
N GLY A 46 -11.69 -5.86 8.31
CA GLY A 46 -10.32 -6.38 8.19
C GLY A 46 -10.26 -7.91 8.32
N GLU A 47 -10.88 -8.45 9.38
CA GLU A 47 -10.88 -9.90 9.64
C GLU A 47 -11.67 -10.70 8.59
N HIS A 48 -12.71 -10.08 7.97
CA HIS A 48 -13.56 -10.76 6.99
C HIS A 48 -13.23 -10.41 5.53
N GLY A 49 -12.05 -9.82 5.28
CA GLY A 49 -11.61 -9.54 3.92
C GLY A 49 -12.46 -8.52 3.16
N LEU A 50 -13.18 -7.66 3.89
CA LEU A 50 -13.98 -6.58 3.32
C LEU A 50 -13.13 -5.30 3.16
N PRO A 51 -13.49 -4.36 2.27
CA PRO A 51 -12.87 -3.05 2.24
C PRO A 51 -12.98 -2.37 3.62
N VAL A 52 -11.85 -1.98 4.22
CA VAL A 52 -11.78 -1.39 5.56
C VAL A 52 -12.06 0.12 5.46
N ASP A 53 -13.25 0.50 4.97
CA ASP A 53 -13.65 1.89 4.78
C ASP A 53 -14.40 2.46 6.01
N GLY A 54 -14.70 1.62 6.99
CA GLY A 54 -15.46 1.99 8.19
C GLY A 54 -16.93 2.31 7.91
N LYS A 55 -17.47 1.87 6.78
CA LYS A 55 -18.88 2.06 6.41
C LYS A 55 -19.59 0.71 6.37
N ALA A 56 -20.69 0.59 7.09
CA ALA A 56 -21.54 -0.59 7.02
C ALA A 56 -22.54 -0.42 5.87
N GLY A 57 -22.07 -0.72 4.66
CA GLY A 57 -22.86 -0.81 3.44
C GLY A 57 -23.51 -2.19 3.27
N PRO A 58 -24.23 -2.42 2.15
CA PRO A 58 -24.89 -3.70 1.87
C PRO A 58 -23.98 -4.91 2.03
N ARG A 59 -22.72 -4.79 1.62
CA ARG A 59 -21.71 -5.85 1.67
C ARG A 59 -21.32 -6.20 3.11
N THR A 60 -21.01 -5.19 3.93
CA THR A 60 -20.67 -5.40 5.35
C THR A 60 -21.88 -5.97 6.10
N MET A 61 -23.06 -5.48 5.83
CA MET A 61 -24.30 -5.96 6.45
C MET A 61 -24.65 -7.40 6.03
N ALA A 62 -24.43 -7.76 4.77
CA ALA A 62 -24.62 -9.14 4.29
C ALA A 62 -23.64 -10.10 4.97
N ALA A 63 -22.35 -9.74 5.05
CA ALA A 63 -21.34 -10.53 5.74
C ALA A 63 -21.69 -10.75 7.22
N LEU A 64 -22.07 -9.68 7.94
CA LEU A 64 -22.50 -9.75 9.33
C LEU A 64 -23.72 -10.67 9.58
N ARG A 65 -24.58 -10.84 8.57
CA ARG A 65 -25.76 -11.72 8.62
C ARG A 65 -25.49 -13.13 8.13
N GLY A 66 -24.23 -13.48 7.80
CA GLY A 66 -23.88 -14.77 7.22
C GLY A 66 -24.50 -15.02 5.84
N GLN A 67 -24.94 -13.96 5.16
CA GLN A 67 -25.51 -14.06 3.81
C GLN A 67 -24.38 -14.04 2.79
N PRO A 68 -24.50 -14.78 1.67
CA PRO A 68 -23.55 -14.63 0.58
C PRO A 68 -23.55 -13.17 0.13
N THR A 69 -22.39 -12.56 0.17
CA THR A 69 -22.21 -11.20 -0.37
C THR A 69 -22.46 -11.29 -1.87
N SER A 70 -23.48 -10.58 -2.36
CA SER A 70 -23.91 -10.65 -3.77
C SER A 70 -22.96 -10.00 -4.77
N ASP A 71 -21.83 -9.48 -4.30
CA ASP A 71 -20.76 -9.06 -5.17
C ASP A 71 -19.83 -10.24 -5.49
N PRO A 72 -19.38 -10.38 -6.74
CA PRO A 72 -18.32 -11.32 -7.04
C PRO A 72 -17.14 -11.08 -6.09
N PRO A 73 -16.36 -12.11 -5.74
CA PRO A 73 -15.17 -11.92 -4.92
C PRO A 73 -14.39 -10.75 -5.49
N ALA A 74 -13.99 -9.82 -4.63
CA ALA A 74 -13.26 -8.64 -5.10
C ALA A 74 -12.15 -9.12 -6.01
N VAL A 75 -12.17 -8.67 -7.27
CA VAL A 75 -11.12 -9.02 -8.22
C VAL A 75 -9.80 -8.65 -7.55
N GLU A 76 -8.97 -9.63 -7.31
CA GLU A 76 -7.62 -9.39 -6.84
C GLU A 76 -6.67 -9.55 -8.02
N ILE A 77 -5.83 -8.55 -8.24
CA ILE A 77 -4.71 -8.66 -9.15
C ILE A 77 -3.42 -8.66 -8.34
N TRP A 78 -2.40 -9.32 -8.87
CA TRP A 78 -1.09 -9.29 -8.27
C TRP A 78 -0.05 -8.74 -9.25
N GLY A 79 1.00 -8.17 -8.71
CA GLY A 79 2.12 -7.64 -9.45
C GLY A 79 3.40 -7.78 -8.64
N VAL A 80 4.46 -7.22 -9.16
CA VAL A 80 5.80 -7.30 -8.59
C VAL A 80 6.41 -5.92 -8.41
N ASP A 81 7.34 -5.80 -7.47
CA ASP A 81 8.30 -4.71 -7.48
C ASP A 81 9.72 -5.25 -7.62
N VAL A 82 10.56 -4.48 -8.32
CA VAL A 82 11.93 -4.89 -8.65
C VAL A 82 12.92 -3.74 -8.55
N ALA A 83 14.16 -4.11 -8.28
CA ALA A 83 15.32 -3.24 -8.14
C ALA A 83 16.55 -3.84 -8.82
N GLU A 84 17.67 -3.13 -8.85
CA GLU A 84 18.89 -3.50 -9.55
C GLU A 84 19.49 -4.88 -9.18
N PHE A 85 19.17 -5.41 -8.01
CA PHE A 85 19.63 -6.73 -7.60
C PHE A 85 18.72 -7.88 -8.06
N ASN A 86 17.52 -7.57 -8.58
CA ASN A 86 16.63 -8.59 -9.11
C ASN A 86 17.02 -9.00 -10.55
N SER A 87 16.65 -10.22 -10.91
CA SER A 87 16.82 -10.79 -12.26
C SER A 87 15.56 -11.58 -12.61
N PRO A 88 14.43 -10.88 -12.90
CA PRO A 88 13.16 -11.51 -13.17
C PRO A 88 13.14 -12.27 -14.52
N ASP A 89 12.49 -13.41 -14.53
CA ASP A 89 12.02 -14.01 -15.77
C ASP A 89 10.68 -13.35 -16.15
N TYR A 90 10.74 -12.33 -17.00
CA TYR A 90 9.58 -11.57 -17.41
C TYR A 90 8.52 -12.40 -18.13
N ALA A 91 8.96 -13.41 -18.92
CA ALA A 91 8.03 -14.28 -19.65
C ALA A 91 7.29 -15.21 -18.68
N ALA A 92 7.99 -15.77 -17.70
CA ALA A 92 7.37 -16.58 -16.66
C ALA A 92 6.40 -15.77 -15.79
N LEU A 93 6.74 -14.53 -15.44
CA LEU A 93 5.82 -13.63 -14.72
C LEU A 93 4.54 -13.35 -15.52
N ALA A 94 4.67 -13.07 -16.82
CA ALA A 94 3.51 -12.86 -17.69
C ALA A 94 2.65 -14.12 -17.79
N ALA A 95 3.25 -15.28 -17.98
CA ALA A 95 2.54 -16.57 -18.05
C ALA A 95 1.84 -16.92 -16.74
N ALA A 96 2.39 -16.50 -15.59
CA ALA A 96 1.79 -16.66 -14.28
C ALA A 96 0.66 -15.65 -13.98
N GLY A 97 0.37 -14.71 -14.88
CA GLY A 97 -0.70 -13.72 -14.71
C GLY A 97 -0.32 -12.49 -13.88
N CYS A 98 0.97 -12.13 -13.84
CA CYS A 98 1.42 -10.87 -13.25
C CYS A 98 0.76 -9.70 -13.99
N ALA A 99 -0.04 -8.90 -13.27
CA ALA A 99 -0.88 -7.87 -13.87
C ALA A 99 -0.20 -6.49 -13.93
N PHE A 100 0.84 -6.24 -13.12
CA PHE A 100 1.56 -4.97 -13.08
C PHE A 100 2.95 -5.10 -12.49
N ALA A 101 3.79 -4.11 -12.76
CA ALA A 101 5.11 -3.98 -12.15
C ALA A 101 5.33 -2.56 -11.59
N VAL A 102 6.15 -2.48 -10.54
CA VAL A 102 6.65 -1.25 -9.92
C VAL A 102 8.17 -1.31 -9.90
N LEU A 103 8.84 -0.24 -10.33
CA LEU A 103 10.29 -0.24 -10.50
C LEU A 103 10.97 0.68 -9.49
N ARG A 104 12.08 0.25 -8.91
CA ARG A 104 12.92 1.18 -8.16
C ARG A 104 13.59 2.16 -9.12
N ALA A 105 13.27 3.45 -8.96
CA ALA A 105 13.87 4.49 -9.79
C ALA A 105 15.15 5.06 -9.18
N MET A 106 15.21 5.16 -7.85
CA MET A 106 16.38 5.67 -7.16
C MET A 106 16.66 4.90 -5.87
N THR A 107 17.91 4.91 -5.47
CA THR A 107 18.42 4.33 -4.24
C THR A 107 19.55 5.17 -3.67
N GLY A 108 19.96 4.85 -2.45
CA GLY A 108 21.08 5.52 -1.83
C GLY A 108 21.64 4.78 -0.63
N SER A 109 22.51 5.45 0.12
CA SER A 109 23.12 4.91 1.33
C SER A 109 23.30 6.02 2.35
N ASP A 110 22.64 5.90 3.50
CA ASP A 110 22.80 6.83 4.62
C ASP A 110 24.23 6.90 5.13
N SER A 111 24.90 5.76 5.19
CA SER A 111 26.30 5.70 5.68
C SER A 111 27.29 6.42 4.76
N LYS A 112 26.96 6.58 3.47
CA LYS A 112 27.80 7.27 2.47
C LYS A 112 27.22 8.63 2.06
N GLY A 113 26.00 8.97 2.47
CA GLY A 113 25.30 10.18 2.03
C GLY A 113 25.10 10.26 0.52
N VAL A 114 25.06 9.12 -0.17
CA VAL A 114 24.98 9.03 -1.63
C VAL A 114 23.56 8.67 -2.05
N MET A 115 23.05 9.34 -3.07
CA MET A 115 21.83 8.95 -3.79
C MET A 115 22.14 8.83 -5.29
N ARG A 116 21.49 7.90 -5.98
CA ARG A 116 21.68 7.66 -7.40
C ARG A 116 20.46 7.01 -8.03
N ALA A 117 20.36 7.08 -9.35
CA ALA A 117 19.40 6.28 -10.10
C ALA A 117 19.68 4.77 -9.88
N ASP A 118 18.62 3.97 -9.95
CA ASP A 118 18.74 2.51 -9.96
C ASP A 118 19.37 2.05 -11.27
N ALA A 119 20.42 1.24 -11.20
CA ALA A 119 21.23 0.88 -12.36
C ALA A 119 20.49 0.01 -13.40
N LYS A 120 19.41 -0.69 -12.98
CA LYS A 120 18.61 -1.54 -13.87
C LYS A 120 17.23 -1.00 -14.21
N PHE A 121 16.90 0.24 -13.82
CA PHE A 121 15.58 0.82 -14.08
C PHE A 121 15.17 0.68 -15.56
N ALA A 122 15.99 1.16 -16.48
CA ALA A 122 15.71 1.07 -17.93
C ALA A 122 15.67 -0.38 -18.44
N THR A 123 16.50 -1.26 -17.89
CA THR A 123 16.52 -2.68 -18.24
C THR A 123 15.23 -3.36 -17.83
N HIS A 124 14.76 -3.10 -16.59
CA HIS A 124 13.50 -3.65 -16.10
C HIS A 124 12.30 -3.09 -16.85
N LEU A 125 12.28 -1.77 -17.11
CA LEU A 125 11.23 -1.15 -17.91
C LEU A 125 11.08 -1.84 -19.27
N ALA A 126 12.17 -1.95 -20.04
CA ALA A 126 12.17 -2.63 -21.33
C ALA A 126 11.82 -4.12 -21.24
N GLY A 127 12.19 -4.80 -20.14
CA GLY A 127 11.85 -6.20 -19.89
C GLY A 127 10.35 -6.42 -19.70
N PHE A 128 9.72 -5.62 -18.87
CA PHE A 128 8.28 -5.66 -18.61
C PHE A 128 7.46 -5.23 -19.84
N GLU A 129 7.91 -4.22 -20.58
CA GLU A 129 7.27 -3.81 -21.86
C GLU A 129 7.25 -4.95 -22.88
N ARG A 130 8.38 -5.64 -23.08
CA ARG A 130 8.43 -6.82 -23.99
C ARG A 130 7.51 -7.95 -23.53
N ALA A 131 7.38 -8.15 -22.23
CA ALA A 131 6.48 -9.16 -21.65
C ALA A 131 5.02 -8.70 -21.62
N LYS A 132 4.71 -7.47 -22.03
CA LYS A 132 3.38 -6.85 -21.98
C LYS A 132 2.80 -6.76 -20.56
N ILE A 133 3.66 -6.68 -19.55
CA ILE A 133 3.27 -6.38 -18.17
C ILE A 133 3.38 -4.87 -17.98
N PRO A 134 2.28 -4.15 -17.74
CA PRO A 134 2.34 -2.70 -17.58
C PRO A 134 3.14 -2.30 -16.34
N VAL A 135 4.11 -1.40 -16.52
CA VAL A 135 4.73 -0.69 -15.42
C VAL A 135 3.79 0.43 -15.02
N VAL A 136 3.32 0.41 -13.77
CA VAL A 136 2.30 1.35 -13.28
C VAL A 136 2.83 2.35 -12.28
N GLY A 137 4.00 2.07 -11.70
CA GLY A 137 4.60 2.92 -10.66
C GLY A 137 6.11 2.80 -10.59
N ALA A 138 6.70 3.75 -9.89
CA ALA A 138 8.09 3.71 -9.50
C ALA A 138 8.27 4.13 -8.03
N TYR A 139 9.33 3.65 -7.38
CA TYR A 139 9.64 4.02 -6.02
C TYR A 139 11.08 4.50 -5.84
N GLY A 140 11.29 5.33 -4.83
CA GLY A 140 12.60 5.79 -4.43
C GLY A 140 12.88 5.42 -2.99
N TRP A 141 13.90 4.59 -2.75
CA TRP A 141 14.38 4.31 -1.41
C TRP A 141 15.08 5.55 -0.86
N ILE A 142 14.48 6.17 0.16
CA ILE A 142 15.00 7.42 0.71
C ILE A 142 16.26 7.23 1.55
N VAL A 143 17.09 8.25 1.52
CA VAL A 143 18.26 8.44 2.35
C VAL A 143 17.93 9.49 3.40
N ALA A 144 17.87 9.12 4.69
CA ALA A 144 17.43 9.99 5.78
C ALA A 144 18.31 11.24 5.94
N SER A 145 19.61 11.12 5.62
CA SER A 145 20.59 12.22 5.70
C SER A 145 20.53 13.21 4.52
N ARG A 146 19.59 13.03 3.55
CA ARG A 146 19.49 13.86 2.34
C ARG A 146 18.13 14.54 2.23
N SER A 147 18.11 15.67 1.52
CA SER A 147 16.86 16.38 1.23
C SER A 147 15.87 15.50 0.47
N GLY A 148 14.65 15.35 0.99
CA GLY A 148 13.58 14.64 0.29
C GLY A 148 13.23 15.27 -1.05
N VAL A 149 13.31 16.60 -1.15
CA VAL A 149 13.08 17.35 -2.39
C VAL A 149 14.10 16.96 -3.47
N GLU A 150 15.39 16.90 -3.12
CA GLU A 150 16.44 16.51 -4.08
C GLU A 150 16.26 15.05 -4.54
N GLN A 151 15.89 14.16 -3.63
CA GLN A 151 15.62 12.77 -3.92
C GLN A 151 14.41 12.61 -4.87
N ALA A 152 13.32 13.34 -4.63
CA ALA A 152 12.15 13.35 -5.50
C ALA A 152 12.47 13.91 -6.90
N ARG A 153 13.32 14.94 -7.00
CA ARG A 153 13.78 15.48 -8.29
C ARG A 153 14.60 14.48 -9.07
N LEU A 154 15.52 13.76 -8.41
CA LEU A 154 16.26 12.67 -9.05
C LEU A 154 15.30 11.59 -9.57
N MET A 155 14.36 11.13 -8.74
CA MET A 155 13.37 10.14 -9.16
C MET A 155 12.56 10.62 -10.35
N ARG A 156 12.11 11.88 -10.35
CA ARG A 156 11.37 12.46 -11.46
C ARG A 156 12.18 12.48 -12.76
N SER A 157 13.47 12.80 -12.69
CA SER A 157 14.35 12.77 -13.88
C SER A 157 14.55 11.36 -14.44
N VAL A 158 14.59 10.33 -13.58
CA VAL A 158 14.66 8.92 -14.01
C VAL A 158 13.37 8.47 -14.66
N CYS A 159 12.23 8.96 -14.17
CA CYS A 159 10.89 8.61 -14.66
C CYS A 159 10.34 9.61 -15.69
N ASP A 160 11.19 10.46 -16.29
CA ASP A 160 10.73 11.46 -17.24
C ASP A 160 10.02 10.83 -18.44
N GLY A 161 8.92 11.46 -18.86
CA GLY A 161 8.07 10.96 -19.95
C GLY A 161 7.19 9.74 -19.60
N LEU A 162 7.30 9.17 -18.40
CA LEU A 162 6.50 7.99 -18.00
C LEU A 162 5.23 8.42 -17.25
N ASP A 163 4.09 7.88 -17.71
CA ASP A 163 2.77 8.07 -17.07
C ASP A 163 2.54 7.04 -15.95
N ILE A 164 3.34 7.12 -14.90
CA ILE A 164 3.32 6.23 -13.76
C ILE A 164 3.25 7.01 -12.44
N TRP A 165 2.61 6.42 -11.41
CA TRP A 165 2.63 7.01 -10.08
C TRP A 165 4.03 6.88 -9.42
N LYS A 166 4.29 7.68 -8.39
CA LYS A 166 5.57 7.72 -7.70
C LYS A 166 5.39 7.48 -6.22
N SER A 167 6.26 6.62 -5.65
CA SER A 167 6.24 6.27 -4.24
C SER A 167 7.51 6.70 -3.53
N VAL A 168 7.33 7.26 -2.34
CA VAL A 168 8.41 7.32 -1.37
C VAL A 168 8.51 5.97 -0.68
N ASP A 169 9.69 5.38 -0.67
CA ASP A 169 10.01 4.16 0.06
C ASP A 169 10.66 4.54 1.39
N HIS A 170 9.83 4.45 2.44
CA HIS A 170 10.21 4.82 3.81
C HIS A 170 10.44 3.56 4.63
N GLU A 171 11.64 3.02 4.48
CA GLU A 171 12.11 1.91 5.32
C GLU A 171 13.61 2.01 5.61
N PRO A 172 14.08 1.57 6.78
CA PRO A 172 15.49 1.44 7.06
C PRO A 172 16.06 0.22 6.33
N ALA A 173 17.38 0.10 6.26
CA ALA A 173 18.03 -1.11 5.79
C ALA A 173 17.52 -2.34 6.57
N LYS A 174 17.40 -3.48 5.89
CA LYS A 174 16.80 -4.73 6.42
C LYS A 174 17.31 -5.08 7.82
N GLY A 175 16.37 -5.28 8.75
CA GLY A 175 16.67 -5.64 10.14
C GLY A 175 17.19 -4.51 11.01
N ALA A 176 17.20 -3.26 10.51
CA ALA A 176 17.65 -2.07 11.22
C ALA A 176 16.49 -1.15 11.62
N VAL A 177 16.77 -0.23 12.50
CA VAL A 177 15.95 0.96 12.75
C VAL A 177 16.60 2.16 12.06
N PHE A 178 15.83 3.21 11.81
CA PHE A 178 16.41 4.45 11.30
C PHE A 178 17.45 5.00 12.29
N ARG A 179 18.65 5.30 11.81
CA ARG A 179 19.70 5.97 12.60
C ARG A 179 19.36 7.42 12.92
N ASP A 180 18.63 8.05 11.99
CA ASP A 180 18.05 9.39 12.12
C ASP A 180 16.55 9.33 11.80
N PRO A 181 15.70 9.01 12.80
CA PRO A 181 14.26 8.96 12.62
C PRO A 181 13.64 10.28 12.15
N ALA A 182 14.11 11.40 12.71
CA ALA A 182 13.62 12.73 12.32
C ALA A 182 14.01 13.07 10.89
N GLY A 183 15.24 12.79 10.49
CA GLY A 183 15.70 12.94 9.11
C GLY A 183 14.91 12.08 8.15
N ALA A 184 14.62 10.81 8.49
CA ALA A 184 13.81 9.91 7.67
C ALA A 184 12.38 10.45 7.48
N THR A 185 11.71 10.89 8.55
CA THR A 185 10.39 11.52 8.49
C THR A 185 10.41 12.78 7.62
N ASN A 186 11.39 13.68 7.83
CA ASN A 186 11.52 14.91 7.05
C ASN A 186 11.81 14.65 5.58
N ALA A 187 12.67 13.68 5.28
CA ALA A 187 12.97 13.27 3.91
C ALA A 187 11.72 12.73 3.21
N ALA A 188 10.95 11.84 3.86
CA ALA A 188 9.71 11.30 3.32
C ALA A 188 8.67 12.37 3.04
N VAL A 189 8.45 13.30 3.98
CA VAL A 189 7.50 14.41 3.82
C VAL A 189 7.95 15.37 2.71
N GLY A 190 9.23 15.72 2.66
CA GLY A 190 9.79 16.59 1.61
C GLY A 190 9.70 15.93 0.23
N PHE A 191 9.97 14.63 0.14
CA PHE A 191 9.82 13.86 -1.09
C PHE A 191 8.36 13.86 -1.58
N ALA A 192 7.42 13.53 -0.71
CA ALA A 192 6.01 13.47 -1.07
C ALA A 192 5.50 14.81 -1.61
N ARG A 193 5.81 15.91 -0.92
CA ARG A 193 5.44 17.28 -1.35
C ARG A 193 6.01 17.65 -2.71
N GLU A 194 7.27 17.31 -2.98
CA GLU A 194 7.91 17.60 -4.27
C GLU A 194 7.32 16.77 -5.42
N VAL A 195 6.95 15.50 -5.16
CA VAL A 195 6.19 14.71 -6.14
C VAL A 195 4.83 15.35 -6.43
N GLU A 196 4.12 15.79 -5.38
CA GLU A 196 2.77 16.37 -5.48
C GLU A 196 2.73 17.73 -6.16
N CYS A 197 3.83 18.47 -6.24
CA CYS A 197 3.93 19.69 -7.05
C CYS A 197 3.62 19.47 -8.55
N THR A 198 3.63 18.20 -9.00
CA THR A 198 3.28 17.83 -10.39
C THR A 198 1.80 17.56 -10.60
N GLY A 199 0.97 17.73 -9.57
CA GLY A 199 -0.48 17.46 -9.61
C GLY A 199 -0.87 16.01 -9.39
N ARG A 200 0.09 15.10 -9.10
CA ARG A 200 -0.16 13.69 -8.76
C ARG A 200 0.09 13.44 -7.27
N ARG A 201 -0.70 12.56 -6.68
CA ARG A 201 -0.47 12.14 -5.29
C ARG A 201 0.80 11.28 -5.19
N CYS A 202 1.54 11.44 -4.11
CA CYS A 202 2.63 10.55 -3.77
C CYS A 202 2.09 9.32 -3.05
N VAL A 203 2.50 8.13 -3.47
CA VAL A 203 2.25 6.88 -2.73
C VAL A 203 3.27 6.76 -1.61
N VAL A 204 2.86 6.23 -0.46
CA VAL A 204 3.77 5.96 0.66
C VAL A 204 3.94 4.45 0.79
N TYR A 205 5.14 3.96 0.47
CA TYR A 205 5.54 2.60 0.83
C TYR A 205 6.24 2.62 2.19
N THR A 206 5.82 1.74 3.08
CA THR A 206 6.40 1.57 4.41
C THR A 206 6.04 0.22 5.02
N ALA A 207 6.63 -0.08 6.17
CA ALA A 207 6.34 -1.26 6.98
C ALA A 207 6.02 -0.86 8.42
N PRO A 208 5.31 -1.70 9.21
CA PRO A 208 4.97 -1.39 10.60
C PRO A 208 6.20 -1.08 11.47
N TYR A 209 7.30 -1.79 11.28
CA TYR A 209 8.54 -1.54 12.04
C TYR A 209 9.20 -0.20 11.68
N ALA A 210 9.08 0.25 10.41
CA ALA A 210 9.58 1.55 9.99
C ALA A 210 8.78 2.69 10.60
N LEU A 211 7.46 2.57 10.62
CA LEU A 211 6.56 3.53 11.26
C LEU A 211 6.74 3.60 12.78
N ALA A 212 7.04 2.48 13.42
CA ALA A 212 7.35 2.47 14.86
C ALA A 212 8.65 3.25 15.18
N SER A 213 9.60 3.27 14.25
CA SER A 213 10.87 4.00 14.39
C SER A 213 10.77 5.47 13.95
N ALA A 214 10.12 5.74 12.81
CA ALA A 214 10.00 7.07 12.22
C ALA A 214 8.56 7.28 11.69
N PRO A 215 7.62 7.75 12.51
CA PRO A 215 6.21 7.87 12.15
C PRO A 215 5.99 8.96 11.09
N LEU A 216 4.94 8.78 10.26
CA LEU A 216 4.56 9.66 9.15
C LEU A 216 3.15 10.27 9.32
N PRO A 217 2.84 10.99 10.41
CA PRO A 217 1.49 11.49 10.67
C PRO A 217 0.99 12.47 9.59
N ALA A 218 1.89 13.18 8.93
CA ALA A 218 1.57 14.15 7.88
C ALA A 218 1.24 13.51 6.51
N LEU A 219 1.38 12.19 6.36
CA LEU A 219 1.19 11.49 5.09
C LEU A 219 0.00 10.52 5.09
N GLY A 220 -0.82 10.51 6.14
CA GLY A 220 -1.90 9.54 6.33
C GLY A 220 -3.08 9.64 5.37
N ASP A 221 -3.18 10.70 4.60
CA ASP A 221 -4.18 10.90 3.54
C ASP A 221 -3.70 10.43 2.15
N ARG A 222 -2.44 9.98 2.02
CA ARG A 222 -1.87 9.45 0.78
C ARG A 222 -2.18 7.97 0.63
N PRO A 223 -2.18 7.42 -0.61
CA PRO A 223 -2.29 5.99 -0.81
C PRO A 223 -1.17 5.24 -0.08
N LEU A 224 -1.54 4.21 0.70
CA LEU A 224 -0.60 3.38 1.45
C LEU A 224 -0.28 2.10 0.69
N TRP A 225 0.99 1.89 0.40
CA TRP A 225 1.56 0.61 -0.02
C TRP A 225 2.27 0.01 1.20
N LEU A 226 1.65 -0.98 1.83
CA LEU A 226 2.13 -1.55 3.09
C LEU A 226 2.90 -2.85 2.84
N ALA A 227 4.16 -2.89 3.30
CA ALA A 227 4.92 -4.13 3.39
C ALA A 227 4.58 -4.85 4.70
N HIS A 228 3.93 -5.98 4.58
CA HIS A 228 3.64 -6.86 5.71
C HIS A 228 3.64 -8.33 5.25
N PRO A 229 4.82 -8.90 4.96
CA PRO A 229 4.93 -10.28 4.50
C PRO A 229 4.56 -11.26 5.62
N GLY A 230 4.09 -12.43 5.21
CA GLY A 230 3.80 -13.54 6.13
C GLY A 230 2.40 -13.54 6.73
N LEU A 231 1.55 -12.56 6.44
CA LEU A 231 0.13 -12.62 6.79
C LEU A 231 -0.63 -13.48 5.78
N SER A 232 -1.59 -14.26 6.27
CA SER A 232 -2.53 -15.04 5.46
C SER A 232 -3.77 -14.25 5.03
N HIS A 233 -3.91 -13.01 5.51
CA HIS A 233 -5.05 -12.14 5.27
C HIS A 233 -4.59 -10.70 5.05
N TRP A 234 -5.48 -9.87 4.50
CA TRP A 234 -5.21 -8.46 4.22
C TRP A 234 -4.88 -7.71 5.53
N PRO A 235 -3.76 -6.95 5.59
CA PRO A 235 -3.33 -6.30 6.81
C PRO A 235 -4.27 -5.17 7.23
N ALA A 236 -4.43 -4.99 8.54
CA ALA A 236 -5.05 -3.80 9.08
C ALA A 236 -4.16 -2.56 8.79
N PRO A 237 -4.76 -1.42 8.44
CA PRO A 237 -3.99 -0.21 8.20
C PRO A 237 -3.38 0.32 9.49
N PRO A 238 -2.07 0.62 9.54
CA PRO A 238 -1.47 1.31 10.66
C PRO A 238 -1.93 2.78 10.70
N ALA A 239 -2.02 3.36 11.90
CA ALA A 239 -2.26 4.80 12.01
C ALA A 239 -1.12 5.58 11.32
N PRO A 240 -1.42 6.70 10.63
CA PRO A 240 -2.70 7.39 10.55
C PRO A 240 -3.60 6.98 9.36
N TRP A 241 -3.23 5.96 8.59
CA TRP A 241 -3.97 5.57 7.38
C TRP A 241 -5.31 4.90 7.70
N PRO A 242 -6.38 5.24 6.95
CA PRO A 242 -7.68 4.59 7.08
C PRO A 242 -7.78 3.25 6.33
N VAL A 243 -6.87 3.01 5.37
CA VAL A 243 -6.91 1.85 4.48
C VAL A 243 -5.53 1.51 3.95
N VAL A 244 -5.26 0.23 3.73
CA VAL A 244 -4.12 -0.25 2.93
C VAL A 244 -4.57 -0.28 1.47
N THR A 245 -3.89 0.48 0.61
CA THR A 245 -4.23 0.57 -0.82
C THR A 245 -3.58 -0.56 -1.62
N LEU A 246 -2.30 -0.84 -1.37
CA LEU A 246 -1.53 -1.91 -1.98
C LEU A 246 -0.79 -2.67 -0.88
N TRP A 247 -0.76 -3.99 -0.98
CA TRP A 247 -0.10 -4.84 0.02
C TRP A 247 1.05 -5.64 -0.60
N GLN A 248 2.28 -5.42 -0.11
CA GLN A 248 3.41 -6.30 -0.39
C GLN A 248 3.35 -7.47 0.60
N CYS A 249 2.96 -8.65 0.10
CA CYS A 249 2.57 -9.79 0.92
C CYS A 249 3.66 -10.86 1.07
N GLY A 250 4.76 -10.74 0.33
CA GLY A 250 5.85 -11.72 0.35
C GLY A 250 6.56 -11.81 -1.00
N TYR A 251 6.92 -13.00 -1.42
CA TYR A 251 7.64 -13.25 -2.66
C TYR A 251 6.81 -14.03 -3.67
N VAL A 252 7.10 -13.87 -4.97
CA VAL A 252 6.49 -14.68 -6.03
C VAL A 252 6.86 -16.15 -5.86
N ASP A 253 8.16 -16.42 -5.61
CA ASP A 253 8.68 -17.72 -5.21
C ASP A 253 9.52 -17.54 -3.93
N PRO A 254 9.00 -17.93 -2.75
CA PRO A 254 9.74 -17.81 -1.50
C PRO A 254 10.96 -18.72 -1.41
N ASN A 255 11.04 -19.76 -2.25
CA ASN A 255 12.15 -20.71 -2.29
C ASN A 255 13.22 -20.35 -3.32
N ALA A 256 13.01 -19.30 -4.11
CA ALA A 256 14.00 -18.84 -5.06
C ALA A 256 15.30 -18.40 -4.34
N PRO A 257 16.48 -18.52 -4.97
CA PRO A 257 17.69 -17.87 -4.50
C PRO A 257 17.47 -16.35 -4.34
N ASP A 258 18.22 -15.71 -3.42
CA ASP A 258 17.96 -14.31 -3.04
C ASP A 258 17.97 -13.36 -4.26
N GLU A 259 18.85 -13.57 -5.23
CA GLU A 259 18.92 -12.77 -6.46
C GLU A 259 17.71 -12.97 -7.41
N ARG A 260 16.94 -14.03 -7.20
CA ARG A 260 15.70 -14.33 -7.94
C ARG A 260 14.44 -14.11 -7.13
N LYS A 261 14.55 -13.79 -5.84
CA LYS A 261 13.40 -13.38 -5.04
C LYS A 261 12.87 -12.06 -5.56
N ILE A 262 11.58 -12.04 -5.84
CA ILE A 262 10.87 -10.88 -6.35
C ILE A 262 9.69 -10.64 -5.45
N ASP A 263 9.56 -9.43 -4.94
CA ASP A 263 8.48 -9.05 -4.05
C ASP A 263 7.13 -9.09 -4.76
N LYS A 264 6.15 -9.69 -4.09
CA LYS A 264 4.79 -9.86 -4.59
C LYS A 264 3.87 -8.86 -3.92
N ASN A 265 3.11 -8.17 -4.75
CA ASN A 265 2.13 -7.18 -4.34
C ASN A 265 0.73 -7.62 -4.76
N VAL A 266 -0.27 -7.36 -3.92
CA VAL A 266 -1.67 -7.66 -4.19
C VAL A 266 -2.50 -6.41 -4.06
N PHE A 267 -3.40 -6.20 -5.02
CA PHE A 267 -4.38 -5.13 -5.04
C PHE A 267 -5.79 -5.68 -5.18
N ARG A 268 -6.73 -5.15 -4.39
CA ARG A 268 -8.17 -5.49 -4.48
C ARG A 268 -8.86 -4.58 -5.47
N GLY A 269 -9.06 -5.05 -6.68
CA GLY A 269 -9.66 -4.33 -7.79
C GLY A 269 -9.00 -4.71 -9.11
N THR A 270 -9.39 -4.03 -10.16
CA THR A 270 -8.80 -4.16 -11.50
C THR A 270 -7.53 -3.31 -11.62
N LEU A 271 -6.79 -3.48 -12.71
CA LEU A 271 -5.65 -2.61 -13.03
C LEU A 271 -6.06 -1.13 -13.18
N ALA A 272 -7.26 -0.88 -13.70
CA ALA A 272 -7.80 0.47 -13.81
C ALA A 272 -8.09 1.08 -12.43
N ASP A 273 -8.63 0.27 -11.50
CA ASP A 273 -8.87 0.70 -10.12
C ASP A 273 -7.55 0.98 -9.39
N LEU A 274 -6.51 0.16 -9.60
CA LEU A 274 -5.17 0.40 -9.05
C LEU A 274 -4.63 1.75 -9.50
N ARG A 275 -4.65 2.03 -10.80
CA ARG A 275 -4.18 3.30 -11.35
C ARG A 275 -4.93 4.49 -10.77
N LYS A 276 -6.24 4.38 -10.63
CA LYS A 276 -7.09 5.43 -10.03
C LYS A 276 -6.80 5.62 -8.54
N ALA A 277 -6.58 4.55 -7.79
CA ALA A 277 -6.31 4.60 -6.35
C ALA A 277 -4.95 5.21 -6.03
N MET A 278 -3.98 5.01 -6.92
CA MET A 278 -2.60 5.49 -6.73
C MET A 278 -2.37 6.92 -7.26
N GLY A 279 -3.30 7.51 -7.99
CA GLY A 279 -3.23 8.88 -8.52
C GLY A 279 -2.84 8.92 -9.96
#